data_5128e295bb6640d1114afaf0a90e65f4
#
_entry.id   5128e295bb6640d1114afaf0a90e65f4
#
_cell.length_a   1.000
_cell.length_b   1.000
_cell.length_c   1.000
_cell.angle_alpha   90.00
_cell.angle_beta   90.00
_cell.angle_gamma   90.00
#
_symmetry.space_group_name_H-M   'P 1'
#
loop_
_entity.id
_entity.type
_entity.pdbx_description
1 polymer ?
#
loop_
_entity_poly.entity_id
_entity_poly.type
_entity_poly.pdbx_seq_one_letter_code
_entity_poly.pdbx_strand_id
1 'polypeptide(L)'
;MVQGEAFGAPSGQVPTLFKRGGQPVVIGGPCSAESRKQVLETARALAQQGHVHFLRAGLWKPRTRPNSFEGRGVDALPWLVEAQRETGLHAMTEVATPEHVEAVLEAGMTAMWIGARTTVSPFAVQALADALRGVQATVLVKNPMHADLKLWM
;
A
#
# COMPACT_ATOMS: atom_id res chain seq x y z
N MET A 1 -6.25 17.04 25.04
CA MET A 1 -6.38 15.60 24.77
C MET A 1 -7.61 15.42 23.89
N VAL A 2 -7.44 15.34 22.57
CA VAL A 2 -8.51 15.02 21.63
C VAL A 2 -8.44 13.52 21.44
N GLN A 3 -9.42 12.79 21.95
CA GLN A 3 -9.58 11.38 21.65
C GLN A 3 -10.01 11.28 20.20
N GLY A 4 -9.05 10.89 19.32
CA GLY A 4 -9.36 10.50 17.96
C GLY A 4 -10.20 9.23 18.00
N GLU A 5 -11.44 9.30 17.55
CA GLU A 5 -12.24 8.11 17.27
C GLU A 5 -11.46 7.27 16.24
N ALA A 6 -11.10 6.07 16.63
CA ALA A 6 -10.51 5.08 15.74
C ALA A 6 -11.53 4.83 14.62
N PHE A 7 -11.22 5.29 13.43
CA PHE A 7 -11.96 4.94 12.23
C PHE A 7 -12.00 3.41 12.14
N GLY A 8 -13.20 2.84 12.19
CA GLY A 8 -13.42 1.41 12.23
C GLY A 8 -12.71 0.71 11.08
N ALA A 9 -11.55 0.18 11.38
CA ALA A 9 -10.92 -0.81 10.54
C ALA A 9 -11.86 -2.01 10.46
N PRO A 10 -12.08 -2.61 9.28
CA PRO A 10 -12.70 -3.91 9.24
C PRO A 10 -11.87 -4.82 10.14
N SER A 11 -12.51 -5.36 11.18
CA SER A 11 -11.98 -6.18 12.27
C SER A 11 -10.50 -6.56 12.13
N GLY A 12 -9.66 -6.11 13.03
CA GLY A 12 -8.19 -6.14 13.09
C GLY A 12 -7.42 -7.41 12.75
N GLN A 13 -7.83 -8.13 11.73
CA GLN A 13 -7.08 -9.22 11.14
C GLN A 13 -6.35 -8.69 9.92
N VAL A 14 -5.02 -8.69 10.02
CA VAL A 14 -4.14 -8.55 8.85
C VAL A 14 -4.58 -9.60 7.82
N PRO A 15 -5.01 -9.21 6.62
CA PRO A 15 -5.51 -10.17 5.65
C PRO A 15 -4.40 -11.16 5.27
N THR A 16 -4.67 -12.44 5.42
CA THR A 16 -3.73 -13.47 4.99
C THR A 16 -3.73 -13.51 3.47
N LEU A 17 -2.67 -13.02 2.83
CA LEU A 17 -2.52 -12.93 1.38
C LEU A 17 -2.49 -14.31 0.69
N PHE A 18 -2.22 -15.37 1.43
CA PHE A 18 -2.16 -16.72 0.89
C PHE A 18 -2.93 -17.69 1.78
N LYS A 19 -4.15 -18.03 1.39
CA LYS A 19 -4.83 -19.20 1.93
C LYS A 19 -4.35 -20.42 1.15
N ARG A 20 -3.67 -21.37 1.78
CA ARG A 20 -3.40 -22.68 1.17
C ARG A 20 -4.74 -23.31 0.78
N GLY A 21 -4.93 -23.62 -0.52
CA GLY A 21 -6.14 -24.24 -1.06
C GLY A 21 -7.32 -23.27 -1.30
N GLY A 22 -7.10 -21.94 -1.24
CA GLY A 22 -8.13 -20.93 -1.50
C GLY A 22 -8.03 -20.27 -2.87
N GLN A 23 -9.02 -19.45 -3.20
CA GLN A 23 -9.00 -18.59 -4.37
C GLN A 23 -7.83 -17.59 -4.27
N PRO A 24 -7.23 -17.19 -5.40
CA PRO A 24 -6.14 -16.22 -5.40
C PRO A 24 -6.58 -14.87 -4.81
N VAL A 25 -5.71 -14.22 -4.07
CA VAL A 25 -5.95 -12.85 -3.62
C VAL A 25 -5.75 -11.89 -4.79
N VAL A 26 -6.77 -11.11 -5.10
CA VAL A 26 -6.73 -10.15 -6.19
C VAL A 26 -6.49 -8.74 -5.64
N ILE A 27 -5.45 -8.11 -6.17
CA ILE A 27 -5.06 -6.73 -5.86
C ILE A 27 -5.23 -5.90 -7.12
N GLY A 28 -6.17 -4.98 -7.13
CA GLY A 28 -6.49 -4.12 -8.27
C GLY A 28 -6.31 -2.64 -7.95
N GLY A 29 -6.19 -1.81 -8.98
CA GLY A 29 -6.16 -0.36 -8.80
C GLY A 29 -5.17 0.37 -9.71
N PRO A 30 -5.20 1.70 -9.70
CA PRO A 30 -4.38 2.52 -10.57
C PRO A 30 -2.90 2.45 -10.17
N CYS A 31 -2.01 2.73 -11.12
CA CYS A 31 -0.57 2.81 -10.84
C CYS A 31 -0.27 3.94 -9.85
N SER A 32 -1.02 5.04 -9.93
CA SER A 32 -0.84 6.24 -9.13
C SER A 32 -2.19 6.82 -8.70
N ALA A 33 -2.27 7.33 -7.48
CA ALA A 33 -3.40 8.15 -7.04
C ALA A 33 -3.20 9.58 -7.55
N GLU A 34 -3.94 9.97 -8.59
CA GLU A 34 -3.78 11.26 -9.24
C GLU A 34 -4.87 12.26 -8.82
N SER A 35 -6.07 11.77 -8.52
CA SER A 35 -7.17 12.55 -7.97
C SER A 35 -8.07 11.70 -7.08
N ARG A 36 -8.76 12.37 -6.13
CA ARG A 36 -9.77 11.72 -5.28
C ARG A 36 -10.85 11.03 -6.11
N LYS A 37 -11.33 11.69 -7.17
CA LYS A 37 -12.35 11.15 -8.07
C LYS A 37 -11.90 9.83 -8.70
N GLN A 38 -10.70 9.79 -9.29
CA GLN A 38 -10.12 8.57 -9.89
C GLN A 38 -10.05 7.43 -8.87
N VAL A 39 -9.54 7.68 -7.66
CA VAL A 39 -9.38 6.65 -6.63
C VAL A 39 -10.73 6.06 -6.23
N LEU A 40 -11.71 6.91 -5.94
CA LEU A 40 -13.04 6.46 -5.48
C LEU A 40 -13.82 5.74 -6.59
N GLU A 41 -13.82 6.26 -7.81
CA GLU A 41 -14.50 5.60 -8.94
C GLU A 41 -13.87 4.23 -9.23
N THR A 42 -12.54 4.15 -9.21
CA THR A 42 -11.83 2.88 -9.38
C THR A 42 -12.18 1.91 -8.26
N ALA A 43 -12.15 2.35 -7.00
CA ALA A 43 -12.46 1.51 -5.86
C ALA A 43 -13.88 0.92 -5.93
N ARG A 44 -14.87 1.76 -6.26
CA ARG A 44 -16.26 1.33 -6.42
C ARG A 44 -16.42 0.30 -7.53
N ALA A 45 -15.81 0.56 -8.70
CA ALA A 45 -15.83 -0.37 -9.82
C ALA A 45 -15.19 -1.72 -9.49
N LEU A 46 -14.07 -1.71 -8.77
CA LEU A 46 -13.40 -2.93 -8.31
C LEU A 46 -14.22 -3.71 -7.29
N ALA A 47 -14.84 -3.02 -6.33
CA ALA A 47 -15.70 -3.64 -5.33
C ALA A 47 -16.90 -4.35 -5.95
N GLN A 48 -17.49 -3.76 -6.99
CA GLN A 48 -18.60 -4.36 -7.74
C GLN A 48 -18.24 -5.69 -8.43
N GLN A 49 -16.95 -5.95 -8.69
CA GLN A 49 -16.52 -7.23 -9.27
C GLN A 49 -16.64 -8.40 -8.29
N GLY A 50 -16.72 -8.16 -6.97
CA GLY A 50 -16.93 -9.16 -5.93
C GLY A 50 -15.77 -10.12 -5.65
N HIS A 51 -14.68 -10.02 -6.40
CA HIS A 51 -13.49 -10.90 -6.23
C HIS A 51 -12.18 -10.14 -6.00
N VAL A 52 -12.23 -8.82 -5.92
CA VAL A 52 -11.08 -7.98 -5.58
C VAL A 52 -11.02 -7.81 -4.07
N HIS A 53 -9.85 -7.97 -3.49
CA HIS A 53 -9.62 -7.92 -2.04
C HIS A 53 -8.91 -6.63 -1.61
N PHE A 54 -8.00 -6.15 -2.44
CA PHE A 54 -7.21 -4.96 -2.16
C PHE A 54 -7.35 -3.91 -3.26
N LEU A 55 -7.51 -2.66 -2.83
CA LEU A 55 -7.32 -1.48 -3.67
C LEU A 55 -5.86 -1.05 -3.55
N ARG A 56 -5.11 -1.07 -4.65
CA ARG A 56 -3.77 -0.49 -4.68
C ARG A 56 -3.75 0.85 -5.38
N ALA A 57 -3.04 1.84 -4.84
CA ALA A 57 -2.66 3.06 -5.57
C ALA A 57 -1.34 3.61 -5.02
N GLY A 58 -0.39 3.94 -5.88
CA GLY A 58 0.88 4.53 -5.45
C GLY A 58 0.70 6.00 -5.10
N LEU A 59 1.06 6.39 -3.89
CA LEU A 59 1.04 7.77 -3.41
C LEU A 59 2.38 8.44 -3.66
N TRP A 60 3.46 7.73 -3.40
CA TRP A 60 4.83 8.14 -3.68
C TRP A 60 5.36 7.33 -4.87
N LYS A 61 6.01 8.01 -5.79
CA LYS A 61 6.45 7.41 -7.06
C LYS A 61 7.95 7.62 -7.24
N PRO A 62 8.80 6.72 -6.73
CA PRO A 62 10.23 6.77 -7.03
C PRO A 62 10.46 6.76 -8.54
N ARG A 63 11.13 7.80 -9.06
CA ARG A 63 11.36 7.97 -10.50
C ARG A 63 12.83 7.86 -10.83
N THR A 64 13.12 7.28 -11.98
CA THR A 64 14.48 7.21 -12.51
C THR A 64 14.87 8.46 -13.31
N ARG A 65 13.88 9.26 -13.71
CA ARG A 65 14.09 10.53 -14.43
C ARG A 65 13.70 11.71 -13.54
N PRO A 66 14.55 12.72 -13.40
CA PRO A 66 14.20 13.97 -12.72
C PRO A 66 12.95 14.64 -13.33
N ASN A 67 12.27 15.45 -12.55
CA ASN A 67 11.08 16.23 -12.96
C ASN A 67 9.89 15.41 -13.48
N SER A 68 9.84 14.09 -13.19
CA SER A 68 8.66 13.29 -13.43
C SER A 68 7.67 13.39 -12.27
N PHE A 69 6.39 13.09 -12.49
CA PHE A 69 5.38 13.08 -11.43
C PHE A 69 5.75 12.11 -10.30
N GLU A 70 6.01 12.63 -9.11
CA GLU A 70 6.47 11.88 -7.94
C GLU A 70 5.34 11.38 -7.03
N GLY A 71 4.10 11.61 -7.43
CA GLY A 71 2.90 11.25 -6.67
C GLY A 71 2.30 12.43 -5.92
N ARG A 72 1.21 12.18 -5.21
CA ARG A 72 0.51 13.16 -4.35
C ARG A 72 0.95 13.06 -2.89
N GLY A 73 1.75 12.06 -2.56
CA GLY A 73 2.23 11.86 -1.19
C GLY A 73 1.11 11.73 -0.17
N VAL A 74 1.33 12.33 0.98
CA VAL A 74 0.40 12.29 2.11
C VAL A 74 -0.96 12.91 1.80
N ASP A 75 -1.04 13.87 0.86
CA ASP A 75 -2.30 14.53 0.49
C ASP A 75 -3.34 13.56 -0.08
N ALA A 76 -2.91 12.43 -0.63
CA ALA A 76 -3.79 11.43 -1.20
C ALA A 76 -4.08 10.25 -0.24
N LEU A 77 -3.48 10.19 0.95
CA LEU A 77 -3.81 9.19 1.97
C LEU A 77 -5.31 9.19 2.34
N PRO A 78 -5.93 10.37 2.58
CA PRO A 78 -7.36 10.42 2.89
C PRO A 78 -8.25 9.80 1.80
N TRP A 79 -7.84 9.85 0.53
CA TRP A 79 -8.62 9.25 -0.57
C TRP A 79 -8.62 7.74 -0.51
N LEU A 80 -7.50 7.13 -0.13
CA LEU A 80 -7.39 5.68 0.04
C LEU A 80 -8.19 5.20 1.28
N VAL A 81 -8.10 5.93 2.37
CA VAL A 81 -8.86 5.64 3.60
C VAL A 81 -10.37 5.75 3.33
N GLU A 82 -10.80 6.78 2.61
CA GLU A 82 -12.19 6.95 2.20
C GLU A 82 -12.66 5.80 1.29
N ALA A 83 -11.86 5.44 0.30
CA ALA A 83 -12.15 4.33 -0.58
C ALA A 83 -12.28 3.00 0.19
N GLN A 84 -11.37 2.72 1.13
CA GLN A 84 -11.44 1.55 2.00
C GLN A 84 -12.74 1.52 2.81
N ARG A 85 -13.11 2.66 3.42
CA ARG A 85 -14.34 2.79 4.22
C ARG A 85 -15.61 2.59 3.37
N GLU A 86 -15.65 3.15 2.17
CA GLU A 86 -16.82 3.06 1.30
C GLU A 86 -17.02 1.67 0.68
N THR A 87 -15.94 0.98 0.36
CA THR A 87 -15.98 -0.23 -0.46
C THR A 87 -15.71 -1.53 0.30
N GLY A 88 -15.11 -1.43 1.49
CA GLY A 88 -14.63 -2.59 2.25
C GLY A 88 -13.36 -3.23 1.67
N LEU A 89 -12.80 -2.71 0.57
CA LEU A 89 -11.51 -3.16 0.04
C LEU A 89 -10.39 -2.71 0.97
N HIS A 90 -9.40 -3.56 1.22
CA HIS A 90 -8.20 -3.15 1.95
C HIS A 90 -7.34 -2.23 1.07
N ALA A 91 -7.13 -0.99 1.51
CA ALA A 91 -6.28 -0.05 0.78
C ALA A 91 -4.79 -0.34 1.02
N MET A 92 -3.97 -0.23 -0.03
CA MET A 92 -2.53 -0.36 0.06
C MET A 92 -1.79 0.61 -0.87
N THR A 93 -0.60 1.01 -0.46
CA THR A 93 0.25 1.93 -1.22
C THR A 93 1.73 1.53 -1.19
N GLU A 94 2.55 2.14 -2.06
CA GLU A 94 4.00 1.99 -2.06
C GLU A 94 4.62 2.80 -0.92
N VAL A 95 5.59 2.22 -0.24
CA VAL A 95 6.43 2.91 0.74
C VAL A 95 7.90 2.77 0.34
N ALA A 96 8.69 3.80 0.61
CA ALA A 96 10.11 3.85 0.28
C ALA A 96 10.99 4.38 1.41
N THR A 97 10.39 4.99 2.44
CA THR A 97 11.08 5.53 3.63
C THR A 97 10.29 5.22 4.90
N PRO A 98 10.92 5.31 6.08
CA PRO A 98 10.24 5.18 7.37
C PRO A 98 9.05 6.14 7.53
N GLU A 99 9.19 7.39 7.11
CA GLU A 99 8.13 8.40 7.20
C GLU A 99 6.90 8.01 6.38
N HIS A 100 7.09 7.33 5.23
CA HIS A 100 5.97 6.78 4.46
C HIS A 100 5.23 5.67 5.23
N VAL A 101 5.98 4.82 5.95
CA VAL A 101 5.40 3.77 6.79
C VAL A 101 4.58 4.39 7.92
N GLU A 102 5.14 5.36 8.64
CA GLU A 102 4.47 6.07 9.73
C GLU A 102 3.17 6.71 9.24
N ALA A 103 3.23 7.48 8.15
CA ALA A 103 2.04 8.14 7.59
C ALA A 103 0.93 7.14 7.19
N VAL A 104 1.28 6.00 6.61
CA VAL A 104 0.34 4.94 6.24
C VAL A 104 -0.33 4.34 7.47
N LEU A 105 0.46 4.06 8.52
CA LEU A 105 -0.04 3.47 9.78
C LEU A 105 -0.90 4.47 10.56
N GLU A 106 -0.50 5.73 10.64
CA GLU A 106 -1.27 6.81 11.27
C GLU A 106 -2.63 7.04 10.56
N ALA A 107 -2.68 6.84 9.24
CA ALA A 107 -3.92 6.87 8.48
C ALA A 107 -4.82 5.64 8.70
N GLY A 108 -4.40 4.68 9.51
CA GLY A 108 -5.16 3.45 9.80
C GLY A 108 -5.07 2.40 8.70
N MET A 109 -4.12 2.51 7.77
CA MET A 109 -3.87 1.49 6.76
C MET A 109 -2.81 0.50 7.25
N THR A 110 -3.02 -0.79 7.01
CA THR A 110 -2.12 -1.86 7.47
C THR A 110 -1.56 -2.70 6.31
N ALA A 111 -1.72 -2.24 5.08
CA ALA A 111 -1.19 -2.92 3.90
C ALA A 111 -0.34 -1.97 3.05
N MET A 112 0.84 -2.42 2.64
CA MET A 112 1.78 -1.62 1.86
C MET A 112 2.70 -2.51 1.01
N TRP A 113 3.41 -1.90 0.07
CA TRP A 113 4.46 -2.62 -0.66
C TRP A 113 5.74 -1.81 -0.78
N ILE A 114 6.86 -2.52 -0.78
CA ILE A 114 8.18 -1.97 -1.12
C ILE A 114 8.40 -2.13 -2.62
N GLY A 115 8.64 -1.01 -3.31
CA GLY A 115 8.80 -0.99 -4.76
C GLY A 115 10.13 -1.57 -5.24
N ALA A 116 10.16 -2.05 -6.48
CA ALA A 116 11.35 -2.68 -7.08
C ALA A 116 12.61 -1.77 -7.12
N ARG A 117 12.43 -0.45 -7.11
CA ARG A 117 13.54 0.52 -7.04
C ARG A 117 14.09 0.68 -5.63
N THR A 118 13.23 0.59 -4.64
CA THR A 118 13.59 0.66 -3.22
C THR A 118 14.26 -0.64 -2.77
N THR A 119 13.76 -1.78 -3.24
CA THR A 119 14.26 -3.12 -2.89
C THR A 119 15.75 -3.33 -3.22
N VAL A 120 16.31 -2.60 -4.18
CA VAL A 120 17.74 -2.70 -4.54
C VAL A 120 18.66 -1.88 -3.63
N SER A 121 18.10 -1.11 -2.69
CA SER A 121 18.88 -0.29 -1.74
C SER A 121 18.90 -0.95 -0.36
N PRO A 122 20.01 -1.58 0.05
CA PRO A 122 20.09 -2.25 1.36
C PRO A 122 19.79 -1.32 2.53
N PHE A 123 20.25 -0.07 2.48
CA PHE A 123 20.00 0.91 3.53
C PHE A 123 18.52 1.30 3.63
N ALA A 124 17.85 1.49 2.49
CA ALA A 124 16.43 1.80 2.48
C ALA A 124 15.60 0.62 3.00
N VAL A 125 15.93 -0.60 2.57
CA VAL A 125 15.26 -1.83 3.04
C VAL A 125 15.47 -2.03 4.54
N GLN A 126 16.68 -1.79 5.05
CA GLN A 126 16.96 -1.88 6.48
C GLN A 126 16.15 -0.86 7.28
N ALA A 127 16.13 0.40 6.84
CA ALA A 127 15.35 1.45 7.50
C ALA A 127 13.84 1.13 7.53
N LEU A 128 13.30 0.60 6.44
CA LEU A 128 11.91 0.14 6.38
C LEU A 128 11.65 -1.06 7.31
N ALA A 129 12.58 -2.02 7.37
CA ALA A 129 12.46 -3.17 8.25
C ALA A 129 12.46 -2.74 9.73
N ASP A 130 13.28 -1.75 10.09
CA ASP A 130 13.34 -1.20 11.44
C ASP A 130 12.03 -0.45 11.79
N ALA A 131 11.49 0.35 10.87
CA ALA A 131 10.21 1.04 11.05
C ALA A 131 9.01 0.08 11.18
N LEU A 132 9.09 -1.09 10.56
CA LEU A 132 8.05 -2.11 10.60
C LEU A 132 8.20 -3.10 11.77
N ARG A 133 9.25 -2.97 12.59
CA ARG A 133 9.51 -3.90 13.69
C ARG A 133 8.39 -3.87 14.74
N GLY A 134 7.76 -5.02 14.95
CA GLY A 134 6.64 -5.15 15.89
C GLY A 134 5.30 -4.62 15.37
N VAL A 135 5.25 -4.14 14.14
CA VAL A 135 4.01 -3.66 13.50
C VAL A 135 3.24 -4.82 12.89
N GLN A 136 1.93 -4.87 13.16
CA GLN A 136 1.02 -5.82 12.51
C GLN A 136 0.56 -5.25 11.17
N ALA A 137 1.24 -5.60 10.10
CA ALA A 137 0.95 -5.13 8.75
C ALA A 137 1.21 -6.20 7.69
N THR A 138 0.52 -6.08 6.56
CA THR A 138 0.80 -6.85 5.35
C THR A 138 1.78 -6.08 4.49
N VAL A 139 2.97 -6.62 4.30
CA VAL A 139 4.02 -6.01 3.48
C VAL A 139 4.33 -6.89 2.29
N LEU A 140 4.14 -6.36 1.09
CA LEU A 140 4.59 -6.99 -0.15
C LEU A 140 5.95 -6.42 -0.55
N VAL A 141 6.86 -7.28 -0.95
CA VAL A 141 8.16 -6.86 -1.47
C VAL A 141 8.23 -7.22 -2.95
N LYS A 142 8.36 -6.21 -3.81
CA LYS A 142 8.55 -6.46 -5.24
C LYS A 142 9.98 -6.88 -5.51
N ASN A 143 10.15 -7.92 -6.34
CA ASN A 143 11.47 -8.30 -6.82
C ASN A 143 12.14 -7.12 -7.55
N PRO A 144 13.48 -7.00 -7.46
CA PRO A 144 14.23 -5.98 -8.18
C PRO A 144 14.13 -6.15 -9.70
N MET A 145 14.64 -5.16 -10.44
CA MET A 145 14.52 -5.14 -11.90
C MET A 145 15.45 -6.14 -12.61
N HIS A 146 16.36 -6.77 -11.91
CA HIS A 146 17.19 -7.85 -12.47
C HIS A 146 16.66 -9.23 -12.07
N ALA A 147 16.96 -10.24 -12.89
CA ALA A 147 16.32 -11.55 -12.82
C ALA A 147 17.01 -12.56 -11.87
N ASP A 148 18.03 -12.15 -11.10
CA ASP A 148 18.74 -13.06 -10.20
C ASP A 148 17.98 -13.27 -8.89
N LEU A 149 17.28 -14.40 -8.80
CA LEU A 149 16.50 -14.77 -7.61
C LEU A 149 17.37 -15.01 -6.37
N LYS A 150 18.62 -15.52 -6.54
CA LYS A 150 19.51 -15.77 -5.41
C LYS A 150 19.97 -14.49 -4.73
N LEU A 151 20.13 -13.44 -5.55
CA LEU A 151 20.52 -12.14 -5.04
C LEU A 151 19.34 -11.42 -4.35
N TRP A 152 18.11 -11.72 -4.76
CA TRP A 152 16.91 -11.13 -4.17
C TRP A 152 16.48 -11.83 -2.87
N MET A 153 16.66 -13.12 -2.74
CA MET A 153 16.28 -13.92 -1.56
C MET A 153 17.31 -13.84 -0.46
#